data_5f436d450afbe19a91ada179c66f4655
#
_entry.id   5f436d450afbe19a91ada179c66f4655
#
_cell.length_a   1.000
_cell.length_b   1.000
_cell.length_c   1.000
_cell.angle_alpha   90.00
_cell.angle_beta   90.00
_cell.angle_gamma   90.00
#
_symmetry.space_group_name_H-M   'P 1'
#
loop_
_entity.id
_entity.type
_entity.pdbx_description
1 polymer ?
#
loop_
_entity_poly.entity_id
_entity_poly.type
_entity_poly.pdbx_seq_one_letter_code
_entity_poly.pdbx_strand_id
1 'polypeptide(L)'
;MKVLLINGSPRAKGNTFLALSEVANTLQAEGIETQLIHIGTQPVRGCVACGACRKNHTHCAFSDALYDQLRQILDEGIDGLVVGSPVYYAGPNGSLCALLDRLFYSCGAKMAYKPAAAVAVCRRGGASTTFDRLNKYFTINNMPVVPSQYWNSVHGAAIGEAVGDLEGLQTMRTLARNMAWMLKCREESGIEPFEREVRVKTSFYKPEA
;
A
#
# COMPACT_ATOMS: atom_id res chain seq x y z
N MET A 1 3.14 -15.65 -8.49
CA MET A 1 2.54 -14.35 -8.01
C MET A 1 3.40 -13.76 -6.92
N LYS A 2 3.54 -12.43 -6.89
CA LYS A 2 4.39 -11.69 -5.94
C LYS A 2 3.62 -10.52 -5.31
N VAL A 3 3.62 -10.42 -3.98
CA VAL A 3 3.00 -9.32 -3.22
C VAL A 3 4.09 -8.47 -2.57
N LEU A 4 4.05 -7.15 -2.83
CA LEU A 4 4.89 -6.16 -2.17
C LEU A 4 4.24 -5.72 -0.86
N LEU A 5 5.00 -5.74 0.24
CA LEU A 5 4.57 -5.19 1.52
C LEU A 5 5.44 -3.98 1.88
N ILE A 6 4.83 -2.85 2.23
CA ILE A 6 5.54 -1.63 2.63
C ILE A 6 5.33 -1.40 4.12
N ASN A 7 6.40 -1.50 4.90
CA ASN A 7 6.40 -1.16 6.32
C ASN A 7 6.66 0.34 6.50
N GLY A 8 5.61 1.09 6.75
CA GLY A 8 5.61 2.54 6.96
C GLY A 8 6.01 2.99 8.37
N SER A 9 6.47 2.09 9.23
CA SER A 9 6.97 2.44 10.55
C SER A 9 8.43 2.90 10.48
N PRO A 10 8.88 3.90 11.26
CA PRO A 10 10.29 4.20 11.41
C PRO A 10 11.04 3.10 12.19
N ARG A 11 10.31 2.23 12.89
CA ARG A 11 10.87 1.09 13.64
C ARG A 11 10.87 -0.16 12.76
N ALA A 12 12.05 -0.63 12.34
CA ALA A 12 12.19 -1.76 11.42
C ALA A 12 11.49 -3.04 11.93
N LYS A 13 11.60 -3.34 13.22
CA LYS A 13 11.01 -4.51 13.88
C LYS A 13 9.96 -4.13 14.93
N GLY A 14 9.15 -3.10 14.65
CA GLY A 14 8.04 -2.66 15.50
C GLY A 14 6.75 -3.46 15.26
N ASN A 15 5.66 -3.03 15.89
CA ASN A 15 4.36 -3.70 15.78
C ASN A 15 3.81 -3.72 14.32
N THR A 16 4.12 -2.70 13.51
CA THR A 16 3.76 -2.71 12.08
C THR A 16 4.48 -3.82 11.32
N PHE A 17 5.76 -4.06 11.65
CA PHE A 17 6.50 -5.18 11.08
C PHE A 17 5.87 -6.52 11.47
N LEU A 18 5.48 -6.71 12.74
CA LEU A 18 4.82 -7.93 13.20
C LEU A 18 3.50 -8.19 12.46
N ALA A 19 2.67 -7.16 12.32
CA ALA A 19 1.40 -7.26 11.58
C ALA A 19 1.65 -7.64 10.10
N LEU A 20 2.60 -6.99 9.44
CA LEU A 20 2.93 -7.29 8.04
C LEU A 20 3.63 -8.65 7.88
N SER A 21 4.40 -9.10 8.88
CA SER A 21 5.01 -10.43 8.87
C SER A 21 3.95 -11.53 8.95
N GLU A 22 2.87 -11.32 9.73
CA GLU A 22 1.75 -12.27 9.79
C GLU A 22 1.04 -12.38 8.43
N VAL A 23 0.84 -11.23 7.74
CA VAL A 23 0.32 -11.21 6.36
C VAL A 23 1.29 -11.95 5.42
N ALA A 24 2.58 -11.64 5.46
CA ALA A 24 3.58 -12.23 4.58
C ALA A 24 3.68 -13.75 4.76
N ASN A 25 3.78 -14.22 6.02
CA ASN A 25 3.87 -15.65 6.34
C ASN A 25 2.62 -16.41 5.83
N THR A 26 1.45 -15.80 5.99
CA THR A 26 0.20 -16.41 5.52
C THR A 26 0.13 -16.45 3.99
N LEU A 27 0.55 -15.39 3.28
CA LEU A 27 0.65 -15.38 1.82
C LEU A 27 1.65 -16.45 1.32
N GLN A 28 2.80 -16.59 1.98
CA GLN A 28 3.80 -17.59 1.64
C GLN A 28 3.27 -19.03 1.83
N ALA A 29 2.51 -19.26 2.91
CA ALA A 29 1.82 -20.54 3.13
C ALA A 29 0.77 -20.85 2.04
N GLU A 30 0.23 -19.82 1.39
CA GLU A 30 -0.66 -19.93 0.24
C GLU A 30 0.09 -20.02 -1.12
N GLY A 31 1.42 -20.12 -1.11
CA GLY A 31 2.26 -20.23 -2.31
C GLY A 31 2.55 -18.92 -3.02
N ILE A 32 2.36 -17.77 -2.37
CA ILE A 32 2.57 -16.44 -2.95
C ILE A 32 3.89 -15.85 -2.44
N GLU A 33 4.77 -15.45 -3.34
CA GLU A 33 6.01 -14.76 -3.00
C GLU A 33 5.72 -13.40 -2.35
N THR A 34 6.51 -13.05 -1.33
CA THR A 34 6.36 -11.77 -0.64
C THR A 34 7.68 -11.01 -0.57
N GLN A 35 7.61 -9.70 -0.75
CA GLN A 35 8.75 -8.81 -0.55
C GLN A 35 8.36 -7.68 0.39
N LEU A 36 8.99 -7.62 1.57
CA LEU A 36 8.74 -6.60 2.57
C LEU A 36 9.84 -5.53 2.53
N ILE A 37 9.43 -4.28 2.28
CA ILE A 37 10.31 -3.11 2.23
C ILE A 37 10.00 -2.20 3.42
N HIS A 38 11.03 -1.84 4.17
CA HIS A 38 10.97 -0.90 5.29
C HIS A 38 11.36 0.50 4.82
N ILE A 39 10.53 1.51 5.14
CA ILE A 39 10.79 2.90 4.69
C ILE A 39 12.00 3.56 5.37
N GLY A 40 12.51 2.97 6.45
CA GLY A 40 13.67 3.52 7.17
C GLY A 40 13.33 4.76 8.02
N THR A 41 14.40 5.45 8.43
CA THR A 41 14.35 6.67 9.25
C THR A 41 14.94 7.88 8.55
N GLN A 42 15.38 7.73 7.31
CA GLN A 42 15.91 8.85 6.52
C GLN A 42 14.78 9.79 6.08
N PRO A 43 15.07 11.08 5.89
CA PRO A 43 14.08 12.02 5.38
C PRO A 43 13.50 11.55 4.04
N VAL A 44 12.17 11.52 3.95
CA VAL A 44 11.46 11.18 2.72
C VAL A 44 10.88 12.46 2.11
N ARG A 45 11.31 12.77 0.89
CA ARG A 45 10.77 13.92 0.16
C ARG A 45 9.34 13.62 -0.31
N GLY A 46 8.43 14.58 -0.09
CA GLY A 46 7.08 14.54 -0.64
C GLY A 46 6.98 14.98 -2.10
N CYS A 47 5.82 14.77 -2.71
CA CYS A 47 5.51 15.28 -4.05
C CYS A 47 5.38 16.80 -4.04
N VAL A 48 6.07 17.49 -4.95
CA VAL A 48 6.02 18.95 -5.12
C VAL A 48 5.16 19.38 -6.33
N ALA A 49 4.35 18.47 -6.85
CA ALA A 49 3.42 18.72 -7.97
C ALA A 49 4.07 19.32 -9.23
N CYS A 50 5.35 19.07 -9.50
CA CYS A 50 6.08 19.60 -10.67
C CYS A 50 5.55 19.08 -12.00
N GLY A 51 4.77 18.00 -12.02
CA GLY A 51 4.15 17.43 -13.21
C GLY A 51 5.10 16.67 -14.17
N ALA A 52 6.39 16.58 -13.88
CA ALA A 52 7.37 15.96 -14.77
C ALA A 52 7.04 14.48 -15.10
N CYS A 53 6.63 13.68 -14.10
CA CYS A 53 6.27 12.29 -14.30
C CYS A 53 5.04 12.12 -15.24
N ARG A 54 4.13 13.08 -15.28
CA ARG A 54 2.98 13.08 -16.21
C ARG A 54 3.34 13.53 -17.62
N LYS A 55 4.20 14.57 -17.74
CA LYS A 55 4.62 15.12 -19.04
C LYS A 55 5.45 14.12 -19.83
N ASN A 56 6.35 13.44 -19.14
CA ASN A 56 7.32 12.55 -19.79
C ASN A 56 6.88 11.07 -19.76
N HIS A 57 5.72 10.77 -19.15
CA HIS A 57 5.24 9.40 -18.93
C HIS A 57 6.30 8.49 -18.26
N THR A 58 7.11 9.10 -17.39
CA THR A 58 8.23 8.47 -16.70
C THR A 58 8.01 8.47 -15.17
N HIS A 59 9.07 8.14 -14.47
CA HIS A 59 9.10 8.14 -12.99
C HIS A 59 9.24 9.57 -12.42
N CYS A 60 9.26 9.70 -11.08
CA CYS A 60 9.46 10.98 -10.40
C CYS A 60 10.80 11.63 -10.83
N ALA A 61 10.79 12.95 -11.04
CA ALA A 61 12.01 13.70 -11.35
C ALA A 61 13.00 13.76 -10.18
N PHE A 62 12.55 13.46 -8.97
CA PHE A 62 13.39 13.41 -7.79
C PHE A 62 13.66 11.96 -7.41
N SER A 63 14.94 11.59 -7.42
CA SER A 63 15.42 10.26 -7.06
C SER A 63 15.89 10.26 -5.60
N ASP A 64 15.66 9.16 -4.93
CA ASP A 64 16.29 8.75 -3.68
C ASP A 64 16.26 7.22 -3.60
N ALA A 65 17.17 6.64 -2.81
CA ALA A 65 17.36 5.19 -2.77
C ALA A 65 16.07 4.39 -2.48
N LEU A 66 15.23 4.88 -1.57
CA LEU A 66 13.98 4.19 -1.22
C LEU A 66 12.97 4.24 -2.35
N TYR A 67 12.77 5.42 -2.94
CA TYR A 67 11.86 5.58 -4.07
C TYR A 67 12.33 4.73 -5.27
N ASP A 68 13.62 4.77 -5.59
CA ASP A 68 14.18 4.03 -6.73
C ASP A 68 14.08 2.52 -6.53
N GLN A 69 14.31 2.02 -5.31
CA GLN A 69 14.11 0.61 -4.97
C GLN A 69 12.65 0.19 -5.21
N LEU A 70 11.70 0.95 -4.70
CA LEU A 70 10.27 0.63 -4.89
C LEU A 70 9.84 0.75 -6.35
N ARG A 71 10.32 1.77 -7.06
CA ARG A 71 10.08 1.93 -8.50
C ARG A 71 10.59 0.71 -9.28
N GLN A 72 11.82 0.26 -8.99
CA GLN A 72 12.38 -0.92 -9.66
C GLN A 72 11.53 -2.16 -9.41
N ILE A 73 11.09 -2.42 -8.18
CA ILE A 73 10.20 -3.55 -7.86
C ILE A 73 8.88 -3.45 -8.64
N LEU A 74 8.33 -2.24 -8.80
CA LEU A 74 7.12 -2.02 -9.61
C LEU A 74 7.38 -2.18 -11.11
N ASP A 75 8.59 -1.88 -11.59
CA ASP A 75 8.99 -2.07 -12.99
C ASP A 75 9.17 -3.55 -13.31
N GLU A 76 9.72 -4.34 -12.38
CA GLU A 76 9.82 -5.80 -12.47
C GLU A 76 8.45 -6.49 -12.40
N GLY A 77 7.47 -5.86 -11.77
CA GLY A 77 6.10 -6.35 -11.63
C GLY A 77 5.79 -6.90 -10.24
N ILE A 78 4.59 -6.59 -9.79
CA ILE A 78 3.96 -7.18 -8.60
C ILE A 78 2.53 -7.58 -8.95
N ASP A 79 1.94 -8.48 -8.20
CA ASP A 79 0.54 -8.90 -8.36
C ASP A 79 -0.37 -8.30 -7.32
N GLY A 80 0.15 -7.90 -6.16
CA GLY A 80 -0.58 -7.27 -5.07
C GLY A 80 0.28 -6.34 -4.23
N LEU A 81 -0.37 -5.49 -3.43
CA LEU A 81 0.27 -4.50 -2.55
C LEU A 81 -0.36 -4.48 -1.17
N VAL A 82 0.47 -4.53 -0.12
CA VAL A 82 0.03 -4.29 1.26
C VAL A 82 0.82 -3.13 1.85
N VAL A 83 0.13 -2.13 2.39
CA VAL A 83 0.76 -0.97 3.02
C VAL A 83 0.40 -0.92 4.50
N GLY A 84 1.39 -1.09 5.36
CA GLY A 84 1.23 -1.00 6.81
C GLY A 84 1.76 0.32 7.37
N SER A 85 1.01 0.94 8.28
CA SER A 85 1.41 2.17 8.95
C SER A 85 1.14 2.14 10.45
N PRO A 86 2.04 2.67 11.28
CA PRO A 86 1.66 3.07 12.62
C PRO A 86 0.70 4.24 12.53
N VAL A 87 -0.16 4.38 13.55
CA VAL A 87 -1.07 5.53 13.68
C VAL A 87 -0.38 6.66 14.41
N TYR A 88 -0.25 7.80 13.75
CA TYR A 88 0.26 9.05 14.33
C TYR A 88 -0.81 10.14 14.18
N TYR A 89 -1.28 10.72 15.30
CA TYR A 89 -2.33 11.74 15.30
C TYR A 89 -3.55 11.37 14.44
N ALA A 90 -4.05 10.14 14.65
CA ALA A 90 -5.17 9.56 13.91
C ALA A 90 -4.98 9.51 12.38
N GLY A 91 -3.75 9.41 11.92
CA GLY A 91 -3.40 9.27 10.50
C GLY A 91 -2.19 8.35 10.30
N PRO A 92 -1.88 8.00 9.05
CA PRO A 92 -0.66 7.24 8.75
C PRO A 92 0.59 8.10 8.96
N ASN A 93 1.75 7.43 9.10
CA ASN A 93 3.04 8.10 9.19
C ASN A 93 3.26 9.08 8.02
N GLY A 94 3.65 10.32 8.33
CA GLY A 94 3.88 11.37 7.34
C GLY A 94 4.95 11.02 6.30
N SER A 95 6.05 10.37 6.69
CA SER A 95 7.08 9.90 5.75
C SER A 95 6.54 8.86 4.78
N LEU A 96 5.67 7.96 5.26
CA LEU A 96 4.98 7.01 4.39
C LEU A 96 4.07 7.74 3.39
N CYS A 97 3.27 8.70 3.85
CA CYS A 97 2.41 9.48 2.94
C CYS A 97 3.22 10.24 1.90
N ALA A 98 4.33 10.87 2.29
CA ALA A 98 5.23 11.56 1.36
C ALA A 98 5.79 10.64 0.27
N LEU A 99 6.16 9.41 0.64
CA LEU A 99 6.57 8.36 -0.29
C LEU A 99 5.44 7.94 -1.23
N LEU A 100 4.27 7.61 -0.66
CA LEU A 100 3.11 7.15 -1.42
C LEU A 100 2.60 8.20 -2.40
N ASP A 101 2.58 9.48 -2.02
CA ASP A 101 2.21 10.57 -2.93
C ASP A 101 3.08 10.58 -4.18
N ARG A 102 4.41 10.40 -4.03
CA ARG A 102 5.32 10.31 -5.18
C ARG A 102 5.12 9.02 -5.99
N LEU A 103 5.05 7.89 -5.29
CA LEU A 103 4.97 6.58 -5.91
C LEU A 103 3.69 6.42 -6.73
N PHE A 104 2.53 6.77 -6.13
CA PHE A 104 1.25 6.66 -6.82
C PHE A 104 1.07 7.71 -7.92
N TYR A 105 1.66 8.90 -7.77
CA TYR A 105 1.63 9.91 -8.84
C TYR A 105 2.44 9.50 -10.07
N SER A 106 3.54 8.80 -9.88
CA SER A 106 4.46 8.44 -10.97
C SER A 106 4.28 7.01 -11.49
N CYS A 107 3.93 6.06 -10.61
CA CYS A 107 3.84 4.63 -10.92
C CYS A 107 2.42 4.04 -10.75
N GLY A 108 1.42 4.84 -10.38
CA GLY A 108 0.07 4.34 -10.07
C GLY A 108 -0.56 3.50 -11.18
N ALA A 109 -0.30 3.85 -12.44
CA ALA A 109 -0.82 3.08 -13.57
C ALA A 109 -0.35 1.61 -13.59
N LYS A 110 0.85 1.32 -13.07
CA LYS A 110 1.42 -0.03 -13.00
C LYS A 110 0.75 -0.91 -11.94
N MET A 111 0.05 -0.28 -10.99
CA MET A 111 -0.61 -0.95 -9.87
C MET A 111 -2.11 -1.17 -10.10
N ALA A 112 -2.68 -0.57 -11.13
CA ALA A 112 -4.11 -0.70 -11.40
C ALA A 112 -4.55 -2.14 -11.58
N TYR A 113 -5.77 -2.44 -11.10
CA TYR A 113 -6.41 -3.76 -11.08
C TYR A 113 -5.69 -4.82 -10.24
N LYS A 114 -4.62 -4.46 -9.54
CA LYS A 114 -3.94 -5.33 -8.58
C LYS A 114 -4.59 -5.18 -7.21
N PRO A 115 -4.93 -6.26 -6.50
CA PRO A 115 -5.50 -6.17 -5.17
C PRO A 115 -4.53 -5.48 -4.21
N ALA A 116 -5.08 -4.61 -3.35
CA ALA A 116 -4.31 -3.88 -2.37
C ALA A 116 -4.99 -3.85 -1.01
N ALA A 117 -4.19 -3.74 0.05
CA ALA A 117 -4.70 -3.64 1.40
C ALA A 117 -3.92 -2.64 2.26
N ALA A 118 -4.65 -1.91 3.11
CA ALA A 118 -4.08 -1.10 4.18
C ALA A 118 -4.09 -1.87 5.49
N VAL A 119 -3.05 -1.68 6.30
CA VAL A 119 -2.92 -2.20 7.67
C VAL A 119 -2.59 -1.04 8.60
N ALA A 120 -3.46 -0.77 9.57
CA ALA A 120 -3.26 0.27 10.58
C ALA A 120 -2.81 -0.35 11.91
N VAL A 121 -1.72 0.14 12.48
CA VAL A 121 -1.21 -0.36 13.76
C VAL A 121 -1.21 0.76 14.79
N CYS A 122 -1.99 0.63 15.83
CA CYS A 122 -2.18 1.66 16.84
C CYS A 122 -2.09 1.13 18.26
N ARG A 123 -1.86 2.04 19.20
CA ARG A 123 -1.99 1.71 20.62
C ARG A 123 -3.47 1.55 21.01
N ARG A 124 -4.34 2.46 20.54
CA ARG A 124 -5.74 2.52 20.95
C ARG A 124 -6.67 3.10 19.87
N GLY A 125 -6.56 4.38 19.55
CA GLY A 125 -7.47 5.10 18.63
C GLY A 125 -6.80 5.50 17.33
N GLY A 126 -7.63 5.89 16.33
CA GLY A 126 -7.17 6.42 15.05
C GLY A 126 -6.87 5.37 13.97
N ALA A 127 -7.14 4.09 14.23
CA ALA A 127 -6.94 3.03 13.24
C ALA A 127 -7.84 3.22 12.02
N SER A 128 -9.13 3.51 12.20
CA SER A 128 -10.10 3.67 11.10
C SER A 128 -9.71 4.81 10.15
N THR A 129 -9.37 5.98 10.68
CA THR A 129 -8.94 7.11 9.85
C THR A 129 -7.62 6.86 9.12
N THR A 130 -6.70 6.14 9.74
CA THR A 130 -5.45 5.69 9.07
C THR A 130 -5.75 4.71 7.94
N PHE A 131 -6.59 3.72 8.20
CA PHE A 131 -7.05 2.74 7.22
C PHE A 131 -7.74 3.43 6.03
N ASP A 132 -8.71 4.31 6.29
CA ASP A 132 -9.42 5.06 5.27
C ASP A 132 -8.50 5.93 4.42
N ARG A 133 -7.53 6.62 5.04
CA ARG A 133 -6.58 7.46 4.32
C ARG A 133 -5.68 6.65 3.40
N LEU A 134 -5.22 5.48 3.81
CA LEU A 134 -4.39 4.62 2.96
C LEU A 134 -5.20 4.03 1.80
N ASN A 135 -6.44 3.62 2.03
CA ASN A 135 -7.31 3.09 0.98
C ASN A 135 -7.60 4.09 -0.14
N LYS A 136 -7.49 5.41 0.11
CA LYS A 136 -7.64 6.43 -0.94
C LYS A 136 -6.58 6.32 -2.04
N TYR A 137 -5.37 5.88 -1.71
CA TYR A 137 -4.34 5.63 -2.72
C TYR A 137 -4.75 4.48 -3.66
N PHE A 138 -5.38 3.45 -3.12
CA PHE A 138 -5.76 2.26 -3.89
C PHE A 138 -6.97 2.56 -4.77
N THR A 139 -8.02 3.09 -4.18
CA THR A 139 -9.30 3.31 -4.87
C THR A 139 -9.18 4.29 -6.05
N ILE A 140 -8.40 5.38 -5.93
CA ILE A 140 -8.19 6.32 -7.04
C ILE A 140 -7.37 5.73 -8.19
N ASN A 141 -6.64 4.63 -7.92
CA ASN A 141 -5.80 3.95 -8.92
C ASN A 141 -6.44 2.66 -9.46
N ASN A 142 -7.75 2.46 -9.28
CA ASN A 142 -8.49 1.26 -9.70
C ASN A 142 -7.90 -0.03 -9.13
N MET A 143 -7.43 0.00 -7.89
CA MET A 143 -6.97 -1.19 -7.20
C MET A 143 -8.11 -1.74 -6.34
N PRO A 144 -8.52 -3.00 -6.48
CA PRO A 144 -9.48 -3.64 -5.58
C PRO A 144 -8.94 -3.64 -4.15
N VAL A 145 -9.72 -3.12 -3.20
CA VAL A 145 -9.34 -3.14 -1.78
C VAL A 145 -9.72 -4.48 -1.16
N VAL A 146 -8.75 -5.17 -0.59
CA VAL A 146 -8.95 -6.48 0.03
C VAL A 146 -9.42 -6.32 1.47
N PRO A 147 -10.59 -6.85 1.83
CA PRO A 147 -11.10 -6.85 3.20
C PRO A 147 -10.55 -8.03 4.01
N SER A 148 -10.84 -8.00 5.33
CA SER A 148 -10.78 -9.17 6.21
C SER A 148 -12.14 -9.38 6.87
N GLN A 149 -12.21 -10.08 8.02
CA GLN A 149 -13.44 -10.17 8.81
C GLN A 149 -13.75 -8.90 9.61
N TYR A 150 -12.79 -7.96 9.71
CA TYR A 150 -12.94 -6.66 10.36
C TYR A 150 -12.08 -5.62 9.62
N TRP A 151 -12.01 -4.37 10.09
CA TRP A 151 -11.03 -3.41 9.55
C TRP A 151 -9.61 -3.89 9.86
N ASN A 152 -8.71 -3.76 8.89
CA ASN A 152 -7.35 -4.29 8.99
C ASN A 152 -6.52 -3.47 10.01
N SER A 153 -6.71 -3.74 11.28
CA SER A 153 -5.99 -3.08 12.36
C SER A 153 -5.39 -4.07 13.35
N VAL A 154 -4.27 -3.68 13.94
CA VAL A 154 -3.57 -4.41 15.00
C VAL A 154 -3.21 -3.44 16.12
N HIS A 155 -3.33 -3.87 17.37
CA HIS A 155 -3.09 -3.05 18.55
C HIS A 155 -1.79 -3.44 19.25
N GLY A 156 -1.07 -2.43 19.74
CA GLY A 156 0.16 -2.60 20.50
C GLY A 156 0.87 -1.26 20.69
N ALA A 157 1.30 -0.95 21.90
CA ALA A 157 2.01 0.28 22.27
C ALA A 157 3.53 0.10 22.27
N ALA A 158 4.05 -0.77 23.12
CA ALA A 158 5.47 -1.10 23.16
C ALA A 158 5.86 -2.03 22.01
N ILE A 159 7.14 -2.06 21.69
CA ILE A 159 7.66 -2.95 20.65
C ILE A 159 7.37 -4.40 21.04
N GLY A 160 6.72 -5.14 20.15
CA GLY A 160 6.40 -6.56 20.34
C GLY A 160 5.02 -6.80 20.96
N GLU A 161 4.32 -5.81 21.52
CA GLU A 161 3.02 -6.01 22.14
C GLU A 161 1.93 -6.54 21.17
N ALA A 162 2.08 -6.27 19.87
CA ALA A 162 1.14 -6.74 18.86
C ALA A 162 0.99 -8.27 18.82
N VAL A 163 1.93 -9.05 19.36
CA VAL A 163 1.80 -10.50 19.47
C VAL A 163 0.65 -10.92 20.41
N GLY A 164 0.27 -10.04 21.34
CA GLY A 164 -0.86 -10.26 22.26
C GLY A 164 -2.23 -9.90 21.65
N ASP A 165 -2.26 -9.21 20.53
CA ASP A 165 -3.51 -8.88 19.83
C ASP A 165 -3.94 -10.04 18.92
N LEU A 166 -4.50 -11.07 19.54
CA LEU A 166 -4.90 -12.29 18.83
C LEU A 166 -5.95 -12.04 17.75
N GLU A 167 -6.88 -11.10 17.98
CA GLU A 167 -7.90 -10.71 17.02
C GLU A 167 -7.26 -9.95 15.83
N GLY A 168 -6.38 -9.00 16.11
CA GLY A 168 -5.64 -8.28 15.07
C GLY A 168 -4.78 -9.20 14.21
N LEU A 169 -4.08 -10.16 14.83
CA LEU A 169 -3.31 -11.15 14.07
C LEU A 169 -4.20 -12.10 13.26
N GLN A 170 -5.36 -12.50 13.78
CA GLN A 170 -6.34 -13.26 13.01
C GLN A 170 -6.85 -12.44 11.82
N THR A 171 -7.10 -11.15 12.01
CA THR A 171 -7.47 -10.21 10.94
C THR A 171 -6.40 -10.15 9.85
N MET A 172 -5.12 -10.15 10.20
CA MET A 172 -4.01 -10.20 9.24
C MET A 172 -3.98 -11.51 8.44
N ARG A 173 -4.23 -12.65 9.10
CA ARG A 173 -4.32 -13.95 8.39
C ARG A 173 -5.49 -14.00 7.43
N THR A 174 -6.66 -13.51 7.86
CA THR A 174 -7.85 -13.47 6.97
C THR A 174 -7.64 -12.53 5.79
N LEU A 175 -7.06 -11.36 6.02
CA LEU A 175 -6.66 -10.44 4.95
C LEU A 175 -5.77 -11.14 3.91
N ALA A 176 -4.73 -11.84 4.37
CA ALA A 176 -3.80 -12.54 3.50
C ALA A 176 -4.46 -13.65 2.69
N ARG A 177 -5.35 -14.43 3.31
CA ARG A 177 -6.11 -15.49 2.60
C ARG A 177 -7.08 -14.91 1.58
N ASN A 178 -7.77 -13.81 1.91
CA ASN A 178 -8.63 -13.11 0.95
C ASN A 178 -7.84 -12.57 -0.24
N MET A 179 -6.66 -11.99 0.01
CA MET A 179 -5.76 -11.55 -1.07
C MET A 179 -5.28 -12.73 -1.92
N ALA A 180 -4.86 -13.83 -1.29
CA ALA A 180 -4.43 -15.03 -1.98
C ALA A 180 -5.56 -15.60 -2.86
N TRP A 181 -6.77 -15.66 -2.34
CA TRP A 181 -7.94 -16.12 -3.10
C TRP A 181 -8.19 -15.22 -4.33
N MET A 182 -8.19 -13.89 -4.17
CA MET A 182 -8.38 -12.96 -5.28
C MET A 182 -7.29 -13.10 -6.35
N LEU A 183 -6.04 -13.27 -5.94
CA LEU A 183 -4.91 -13.46 -6.85
C LEU A 183 -5.03 -14.76 -7.63
N LYS A 184 -5.35 -15.87 -6.96
CA LYS A 184 -5.54 -17.19 -7.60
C LYS A 184 -6.73 -17.17 -8.57
N CYS A 185 -7.88 -16.58 -8.17
CA CYS A 185 -9.03 -16.43 -9.06
C CYS A 185 -8.70 -15.65 -10.33
N ARG A 186 -7.92 -14.56 -10.19
CA ARG A 186 -7.48 -13.76 -11.33
C ARG A 186 -6.56 -14.54 -12.25
N GLU A 187 -5.60 -15.27 -11.70
CA GLU A 187 -4.66 -16.09 -12.47
C GLU A 187 -5.38 -17.21 -13.22
N GLU A 188 -6.25 -17.95 -12.53
CA GLU A 188 -7.01 -19.07 -13.13
C GLU A 188 -8.05 -18.61 -14.16
N SER A 189 -8.68 -17.46 -13.94
CA SER A 189 -9.69 -16.95 -14.90
C SER A 189 -9.10 -16.56 -16.24
N GLY A 190 -7.84 -16.11 -16.28
CA GLY A 190 -7.21 -15.57 -17.48
C GLY A 190 -7.91 -14.33 -18.06
N ILE A 191 -8.87 -13.74 -17.33
CA ILE A 191 -9.62 -12.56 -17.81
C ILE A 191 -8.77 -11.32 -17.60
N GLU A 192 -8.43 -10.66 -18.70
CA GLU A 192 -7.75 -9.37 -18.65
C GLU A 192 -8.71 -8.23 -18.24
N PRO A 193 -8.20 -7.22 -17.50
CA PRO A 193 -8.98 -6.04 -17.22
C PRO A 193 -9.46 -5.34 -18.51
N PHE A 194 -10.64 -4.75 -18.46
CA PHE A 194 -11.16 -3.97 -19.57
C PHE A 194 -10.27 -2.78 -19.92
N GLU A 195 -10.30 -2.34 -21.18
CA GLU A 195 -9.60 -1.14 -21.64
C GLU A 195 -10.16 0.08 -20.92
N ARG A 196 -9.26 0.95 -20.44
CA ARG A 196 -9.66 2.16 -19.73
C ARG A 196 -10.22 3.19 -20.69
N GLU A 197 -11.36 3.75 -20.34
CA GLU A 197 -11.86 4.93 -21.01
C GLU A 197 -10.92 6.12 -20.90
N VAL A 198 -10.94 6.98 -21.91
CA VAL A 198 -10.26 8.27 -21.86
C VAL A 198 -10.83 9.10 -20.72
N ARG A 199 -9.98 9.47 -19.78
CA ARG A 199 -10.40 10.17 -18.56
C ARG A 199 -10.92 11.56 -18.87
N VAL A 200 -12.22 11.77 -18.65
CA VAL A 200 -12.82 13.11 -18.62
C VAL A 200 -12.43 13.79 -17.30
N LYS A 201 -11.98 15.03 -17.39
CA LYS A 201 -11.62 15.84 -16.22
C LYS A 201 -12.65 16.94 -16.04
N THR A 202 -13.16 17.08 -14.82
CA THR A 202 -13.93 18.26 -14.44
C THR A 202 -13.00 19.46 -14.45
N SER A 203 -13.36 20.49 -15.22
CA SER A 203 -12.69 21.78 -15.24
C SER A 203 -13.72 22.88 -15.34
N PHE A 204 -13.66 23.82 -14.40
CA PHE A 204 -14.52 25.00 -14.40
C PHE A 204 -13.82 26.22 -15.05
N TYR A 205 -12.54 26.09 -15.35
CA TYR A 205 -11.77 27.11 -16.05
C TYR A 205 -11.98 26.95 -17.55
N LYS A 206 -12.57 27.98 -18.16
CA LYS A 206 -12.58 28.16 -19.62
C LYS A 206 -11.52 29.21 -19.93
N PRO A 207 -10.42 28.88 -20.63
CA PRO A 207 -9.53 29.93 -21.13
C PRO A 207 -10.37 30.85 -22.01
N GLU A 208 -10.23 32.17 -21.84
CA GLU A 208 -10.78 33.14 -22.75
C GLU A 208 -10.23 32.84 -24.15
N ALA A 209 -11.12 32.84 -25.15
CA ALA A 209 -10.81 32.53 -26.54
C ALA A 209 -9.92 33.58 -27.18
#